data_a1f6ddd695fb9a126db47e3eb2c06119
#
_entry.id   a1f6ddd695fb9a126db47e3eb2c06119
#
_cell.length_a   1.000
_cell.length_b   1.000
_cell.length_c   1.000
_cell.angle_alpha   90.00
_cell.angle_beta   90.00
_cell.angle_gamma   90.00
#
_symmetry.space_group_name_H-M   'P 1'
#
loop_
_entity.id
_entity.type
_entity.pdbx_description
1 polymer ?
#
loop_
_entity_poly.entity_id
_entity_poly.type
_entity_poly.pdbx_seq_one_letter_code
_entity_poly.pdbx_strand_id
1 'polypeptide(L)'
;MSTHISVPPQLLLERILTLEIVRVTERAAVSAARLRGHGNEKAADQAAVDAMRRELNKLPIEGTVVIGEGERDEAPMLFIGEKVGMNAGPQVDIAVDPLEGTTLCAKNMPGAIATMAMADGGTLLHAPDVYMQKIAIGPGYKKGVVELDASPADNVRRLAKAKGVDASAITVLVLDRPRHSDIITGVRSTGAAVRLITDGDVAGVIHCADPDNTGVDMYIGTGGAPEGVLAAAALRCIGGQMQCRLILDTDERRERARKMGVTDPRMIYGIEEMVRGDCLFAATGVTTGSLLAGVKFRKDVIETDTVVMRSVTGTVRYIRAEHRQLDKFFLD
;
A
#
# COMPACT_ATOMS: atom_id res chain seq x y z
N MET A 1 11.52 -2.91 -43.40
CA MET A 1 10.31 -3.48 -42.80
C MET A 1 10.59 -3.65 -41.31
N SER A 2 10.08 -2.76 -40.49
CA SER A 2 10.22 -2.87 -39.03
C SER A 2 9.18 -3.88 -38.55
N THR A 3 9.60 -5.06 -38.13
CA THR A 3 8.74 -6.03 -37.48
C THR A 3 8.40 -5.50 -36.09
N HIS A 4 7.24 -4.87 -35.95
CA HIS A 4 6.66 -4.61 -34.65
C HIS A 4 6.37 -5.96 -33.96
N ILE A 5 7.27 -6.38 -33.07
CA ILE A 5 6.98 -7.50 -32.16
C ILE A 5 5.95 -6.95 -31.18
N SER A 6 4.67 -7.28 -31.41
CA SER A 6 3.62 -7.00 -30.42
C SER A 6 3.83 -7.93 -29.24
N VAL A 7 4.22 -7.39 -28.10
CA VAL A 7 4.30 -8.13 -26.84
C VAL A 7 2.86 -8.42 -26.39
N PRO A 8 2.49 -9.69 -26.11
CA PRO A 8 1.16 -9.97 -25.59
C PRO A 8 0.86 -9.17 -24.32
N PRO A 9 -0.36 -8.61 -24.15
CA PRO A 9 -0.71 -7.77 -22.99
C PRO A 9 -0.38 -8.41 -21.63
N GLN A 10 -0.63 -9.72 -21.48
CA GLN A 10 -0.28 -10.51 -20.30
C GLN A 10 1.23 -10.50 -19.99
N LEU A 11 2.08 -10.51 -21.00
CA LEU A 11 3.53 -10.48 -20.83
C LEU A 11 4.04 -9.10 -20.36
N LEU A 12 3.31 -8.03 -20.64
CA LEU A 12 3.63 -6.68 -20.19
C LEU A 12 3.48 -6.56 -18.68
N LEU A 13 2.33 -6.94 -18.13
CA LEU A 13 2.10 -6.96 -16.67
C LEU A 13 3.08 -7.95 -16.01
N GLU A 14 3.34 -9.07 -16.67
CA GLU A 14 4.18 -10.14 -16.13
C GLU A 14 5.68 -9.81 -16.09
N ARG A 15 6.22 -9.05 -17.01
CA ARG A 15 7.69 -8.89 -17.12
C ARG A 15 8.18 -7.46 -17.24
N ILE A 16 7.53 -6.65 -18.07
CA ILE A 16 8.05 -5.33 -18.41
C ILE A 16 7.70 -4.31 -17.33
N LEU A 17 6.46 -4.30 -16.85
CA LEU A 17 5.96 -3.28 -15.93
C LEU A 17 6.54 -3.38 -14.52
N THR A 18 7.16 -4.51 -14.13
CA THR A 18 7.73 -4.68 -12.78
C THR A 18 8.78 -3.60 -12.44
N LEU A 19 9.67 -3.24 -13.37
CA LEU A 19 10.65 -2.18 -13.14
C LEU A 19 10.08 -0.80 -13.44
N GLU A 20 9.06 -0.72 -14.25
CA GLU A 20 8.41 0.55 -14.55
C GLU A 20 7.68 1.11 -13.32
N ILE A 21 6.94 0.27 -12.58
CA ILE A 21 6.28 0.74 -11.36
C ILE A 21 7.29 1.15 -10.27
N VAL A 22 8.49 0.54 -10.24
CA VAL A 22 9.58 0.97 -9.35
C VAL A 22 10.00 2.41 -9.68
N ARG A 23 10.16 2.74 -10.96
CA ARG A 23 10.51 4.11 -11.39
C ARG A 23 9.44 5.11 -10.97
N VAL A 24 8.17 4.74 -11.05
CA VAL A 24 7.07 5.60 -10.64
C VAL A 24 7.16 5.94 -9.14
N THR A 25 7.31 4.92 -8.29
CA THR A 25 7.42 5.14 -6.83
C THR A 25 8.73 5.83 -6.44
N GLU A 26 9.85 5.57 -7.13
CA GLU A 26 11.12 6.29 -6.94
C GLU A 26 10.99 7.79 -7.23
N ARG A 27 10.26 8.17 -8.30
CA ARG A 27 10.02 9.58 -8.64
C ARG A 27 9.24 10.30 -7.56
N ALA A 28 8.14 9.70 -7.11
CA ALA A 28 7.34 10.24 -6.02
C ALA A 28 8.16 10.38 -4.73
N ALA A 29 8.86 9.31 -4.34
CA ALA A 29 9.68 9.30 -3.13
C ALA A 29 10.79 10.36 -3.13
N VAL A 30 11.51 10.51 -4.24
CA VAL A 30 12.57 11.53 -4.37
C VAL A 30 11.98 12.94 -4.29
N SER A 31 10.83 13.18 -4.91
CA SER A 31 10.18 14.50 -4.89
C SER A 31 9.68 14.86 -3.50
N ALA A 32 9.00 13.95 -2.81
CA ALA A 32 8.56 14.14 -1.43
C ALA A 32 9.73 14.32 -0.46
N ALA A 33 10.79 13.51 -0.61
CA ALA A 33 11.94 13.50 0.30
C ALA A 33 12.72 14.84 0.32
N ARG A 34 12.61 15.67 -0.70
CA ARG A 34 13.18 17.04 -0.72
C ARG A 34 12.50 17.97 0.29
N LEU A 35 11.24 17.67 0.61
CA LEU A 35 10.42 18.48 1.51
C LEU A 35 10.30 17.87 2.90
N ARG A 36 11.01 16.75 3.16
CA ARG A 36 11.02 16.13 4.49
C ARG A 36 11.57 17.08 5.55
N GLY A 37 10.86 17.14 6.67
CA GLY A 37 11.23 18.00 7.80
C GLY A 37 10.92 19.48 7.62
N HIS A 38 10.25 19.88 6.53
CA HIS A 38 9.87 21.27 6.29
C HIS A 38 8.54 21.67 6.94
N GLY A 39 7.85 20.74 7.60
CA GLY A 39 6.59 21.02 8.30
C GLY A 39 5.38 21.25 7.40
N ASN A 40 5.50 21.06 6.10
CA ASN A 40 4.43 21.29 5.13
C ASN A 40 4.00 19.97 4.46
N GLU A 41 3.00 19.33 5.06
CA GLU A 41 2.45 18.04 4.58
C GLU A 41 1.91 18.16 3.16
N LYS A 42 1.11 19.19 2.88
CA LYS A 42 0.48 19.40 1.57
C LYS A 42 1.50 19.61 0.44
N ALA A 43 2.57 20.37 0.70
CA ALA A 43 3.59 20.58 -0.32
C ALA A 43 4.39 19.30 -0.63
N ALA A 44 4.69 18.48 0.39
CA ALA A 44 5.38 17.22 0.22
C ALA A 44 4.53 16.21 -0.56
N ASP A 45 3.25 16.15 -0.21
CA ASP A 45 2.25 15.33 -0.89
C ASP A 45 2.08 15.74 -2.35
N GLN A 46 1.80 17.00 -2.62
CA GLN A 46 1.66 17.52 -3.99
C GLN A 46 2.88 17.23 -4.86
N ALA A 47 4.10 17.37 -4.30
CA ALA A 47 5.33 17.06 -5.04
C ALA A 47 5.42 15.56 -5.42
N ALA A 48 4.95 14.68 -4.55
CA ALA A 48 4.87 13.25 -4.84
C ALA A 48 3.82 12.94 -5.91
N VAL A 49 2.61 13.52 -5.79
CA VAL A 49 1.50 13.38 -6.75
C VAL A 49 1.94 13.80 -8.15
N ASP A 50 2.54 15.00 -8.29
CA ASP A 50 3.00 15.54 -9.56
C ASP A 50 4.03 14.64 -10.23
N ALA A 51 4.99 14.14 -9.45
CA ALA A 51 6.06 13.28 -9.93
C ALA A 51 5.53 11.91 -10.34
N MET A 52 4.66 11.32 -9.53
CA MET A 52 4.03 10.02 -9.79
C MET A 52 3.20 10.06 -11.07
N ARG A 53 2.31 11.03 -11.19
CA ARG A 53 1.46 11.21 -12.38
C ARG A 53 2.25 11.38 -13.65
N ARG A 54 3.30 12.22 -13.63
CA ARG A 54 4.18 12.42 -14.80
C ARG A 54 4.86 11.13 -15.25
N GLU A 55 5.32 10.31 -14.31
CA GLU A 55 5.96 9.05 -14.64
C GLU A 55 4.96 7.98 -15.10
N LEU A 56 3.79 7.89 -14.47
CA LEU A 56 2.71 7.01 -14.93
C LEU A 56 2.31 7.28 -16.38
N ASN A 57 2.24 8.55 -16.81
CA ASN A 57 1.86 8.92 -18.18
C ASN A 57 2.89 8.54 -19.26
N LYS A 58 4.08 8.05 -18.86
CA LYS A 58 5.08 7.50 -19.79
C LYS A 58 4.98 5.99 -19.98
N LEU A 59 4.13 5.33 -19.18
CA LEU A 59 4.01 3.87 -19.25
C LEU A 59 3.15 3.45 -20.43
N PRO A 60 3.50 2.34 -21.12
CA PRO A 60 2.72 1.79 -22.22
C PRO A 60 1.52 0.99 -21.69
N ILE A 61 0.57 1.69 -21.07
CA ILE A 61 -0.65 1.14 -20.46
C ILE A 61 -1.87 1.99 -20.81
N GLU A 62 -3.05 1.39 -20.67
CA GLU A 62 -4.35 2.06 -20.56
C GLU A 62 -4.80 2.00 -19.10
N GLY A 63 -4.21 2.87 -18.26
CA GLY A 63 -4.43 2.86 -16.84
C GLY A 63 -5.69 3.62 -16.41
N THR A 64 -6.37 3.12 -15.40
CA THR A 64 -7.46 3.82 -14.70
C THR A 64 -7.13 3.89 -13.22
N VAL A 65 -7.06 5.08 -12.66
CA VAL A 65 -6.90 5.27 -11.21
C VAL A 65 -8.20 4.84 -10.53
N VAL A 66 -8.16 3.81 -9.72
CA VAL A 66 -9.32 3.30 -8.95
C VAL A 66 -9.20 3.61 -7.46
N ILE A 67 -7.98 3.79 -6.98
CA ILE A 67 -7.63 4.34 -5.67
C ILE A 67 -6.61 5.45 -5.92
N GLY A 68 -6.89 6.66 -5.45
CA GLY A 68 -6.06 7.84 -5.68
C GLY A 68 -6.28 8.91 -4.63
N GLU A 69 -5.96 10.15 -4.96
CA GLU A 69 -5.92 11.32 -4.07
C GLU A 69 -7.30 11.86 -3.64
N GLY A 70 -8.36 11.27 -4.10
CA GLY A 70 -9.74 11.69 -3.82
C GLY A 70 -10.62 11.59 -5.05
N GLU A 71 -11.84 12.14 -4.92
CA GLU A 71 -12.75 12.25 -6.05
C GLU A 71 -12.34 13.41 -6.98
N ARG A 72 -12.82 13.40 -8.22
CA ARG A 72 -12.46 14.39 -9.26
C ARG A 72 -12.64 15.84 -8.84
N ASP A 73 -13.61 16.10 -7.97
CA ASP A 73 -13.93 17.45 -7.49
C ASP A 73 -13.00 17.88 -6.33
N GLU A 74 -12.28 16.94 -5.72
CA GLU A 74 -11.45 17.15 -4.54
C GLU A 74 -9.96 17.15 -4.88
N ALA A 75 -9.53 16.38 -5.91
CA ALA A 75 -8.14 16.23 -6.32
C ALA A 75 -7.91 16.70 -7.77
N PRO A 76 -6.92 17.55 -8.01
CA PRO A 76 -6.61 18.01 -9.37
C PRO A 76 -5.94 16.96 -10.24
N MET A 77 -5.29 15.95 -9.60
CA MET A 77 -4.51 14.89 -10.26
C MET A 77 -4.61 13.57 -9.49
N LEU A 78 -4.44 12.46 -10.19
CA LEU A 78 -4.55 11.09 -9.66
C LEU A 78 -5.90 10.86 -8.95
N PHE A 79 -6.96 11.54 -9.42
CA PHE A 79 -8.32 11.36 -8.89
C PHE A 79 -8.91 10.02 -9.36
N ILE A 80 -9.87 9.51 -8.62
CA ILE A 80 -10.58 8.28 -8.95
C ILE A 80 -11.28 8.43 -10.32
N GLY A 81 -10.93 7.54 -11.26
CA GLY A 81 -11.39 7.56 -12.65
C GLY A 81 -10.45 8.27 -13.62
N GLU A 82 -9.37 8.91 -13.17
CA GLU A 82 -8.37 9.50 -14.07
C GLU A 82 -7.74 8.42 -14.96
N LYS A 83 -7.59 8.74 -16.24
CA LYS A 83 -6.87 7.90 -17.19
C LYS A 83 -5.40 8.30 -17.21
N VAL A 84 -4.53 7.31 -17.06
CA VAL A 84 -3.07 7.49 -17.03
C VAL A 84 -2.40 6.49 -17.98
N GLY A 85 -1.17 6.80 -18.39
CA GLY A 85 -0.43 6.02 -19.37
C GLY A 85 -0.52 6.59 -20.77
N MET A 86 0.10 5.91 -21.72
CA MET A 86 0.18 6.35 -23.11
C MET A 86 -1.07 5.99 -23.94
N ASN A 87 -2.13 5.49 -23.32
CA ASN A 87 -3.32 4.92 -23.97
C ASN A 87 -2.96 3.84 -25.02
N ALA A 88 -1.97 3.04 -24.70
CA ALA A 88 -1.48 1.94 -25.53
C ALA A 88 -0.94 0.83 -24.63
N GLY A 89 -1.39 -0.42 -24.84
CA GLY A 89 -0.98 -1.56 -24.05
C GLY A 89 -2.12 -2.18 -23.24
N PRO A 90 -1.84 -2.85 -22.11
CA PRO A 90 -2.87 -3.51 -21.33
C PRO A 90 -3.74 -2.50 -20.58
N GLN A 91 -5.03 -2.86 -20.44
CA GLN A 91 -5.93 -2.16 -19.53
C GLN A 91 -5.62 -2.57 -18.10
N VAL A 92 -5.34 -1.59 -17.25
CA VAL A 92 -4.96 -1.83 -15.86
C VAL A 92 -5.67 -0.90 -14.90
N ASP A 93 -6.00 -1.43 -13.74
CA ASP A 93 -6.41 -0.64 -12.58
C ASP A 93 -5.15 -0.18 -11.82
N ILE A 94 -5.16 1.08 -11.39
CA ILE A 94 -4.09 1.72 -10.64
C ILE A 94 -4.60 2.13 -9.27
N ALA A 95 -3.92 1.68 -8.23
CA ALA A 95 -4.10 2.18 -6.88
C ALA A 95 -2.81 2.89 -6.45
N VAL A 96 -2.92 4.11 -5.93
CA VAL A 96 -1.77 4.93 -5.52
C VAL A 96 -1.99 5.55 -4.15
N ASP A 97 -0.91 5.69 -3.44
CA ASP A 97 -0.69 6.65 -2.36
C ASP A 97 0.73 7.20 -2.56
N PRO A 98 0.84 8.38 -3.21
CA PRO A 98 2.12 8.98 -3.57
C PRO A 98 2.98 9.33 -2.36
N LEU A 99 2.37 9.60 -1.20
CA LEU A 99 3.06 9.87 0.06
C LEU A 99 2.30 9.32 1.26
N GLU A 100 2.30 8.01 1.44
CA GLU A 100 1.85 7.35 2.67
C GLU A 100 2.67 7.85 3.86
N GLY A 101 1.97 8.46 4.82
CA GLY A 101 2.60 9.08 5.98
C GLY A 101 3.08 10.52 5.71
N THR A 102 2.21 11.40 5.21
CA THR A 102 2.48 12.82 4.96
C THR A 102 3.03 13.54 6.18
N THR A 103 2.45 13.27 7.36
CA THR A 103 2.92 13.79 8.66
C THR A 103 4.33 13.29 8.99
N LEU A 104 4.65 12.02 8.71
CA LEU A 104 5.99 11.47 8.94
C LEU A 104 7.02 12.17 8.07
N CYS A 105 6.71 12.40 6.80
CA CYS A 105 7.58 13.14 5.89
C CYS A 105 7.79 14.58 6.36
N ALA A 106 6.70 15.31 6.62
CA ALA A 106 6.77 16.72 7.03
C ALA A 106 7.56 16.95 8.32
N LYS A 107 7.50 15.99 9.26
CA LYS A 107 8.23 16.04 10.53
C LYS A 107 9.59 15.32 10.50
N ASN A 108 10.02 14.81 9.36
CA ASN A 108 11.21 13.97 9.21
C ASN A 108 11.23 12.77 10.18
N MET A 109 10.06 12.18 10.41
CA MET A 109 9.89 10.97 11.21
C MET A 109 10.08 9.72 10.35
N PRO A 110 10.45 8.56 10.94
CA PRO A 110 10.66 7.33 10.20
C PRO A 110 9.38 6.78 9.56
N GLY A 111 9.51 6.21 8.34
CA GLY A 111 8.51 5.30 7.80
C GLY A 111 7.59 5.84 6.73
N ALA A 112 7.77 7.09 6.25
CA ALA A 112 7.04 7.57 5.08
C ALA A 112 7.53 6.84 3.82
N ILE A 113 6.58 6.43 2.95
CA ILE A 113 6.84 5.70 1.71
C ILE A 113 5.96 6.24 0.57
N ALA A 114 6.38 6.04 -0.67
CA ALA A 114 5.55 6.24 -1.86
C ALA A 114 5.09 4.87 -2.36
N THR A 115 3.79 4.65 -2.53
CA THR A 115 3.25 3.33 -2.87
C THR A 115 2.35 3.34 -4.09
N MET A 116 2.35 2.23 -4.81
CA MET A 116 1.35 1.94 -5.83
C MET A 116 1.12 0.45 -6.03
N ALA A 117 -0.07 0.11 -6.47
CA ALA A 117 -0.40 -1.19 -7.03
C ALA A 117 -0.95 -1.03 -8.44
N MET A 118 -0.69 -2.02 -9.27
CA MET A 118 -1.22 -2.15 -10.62
C MET A 118 -1.79 -3.55 -10.78
N ALA A 119 -3.00 -3.67 -11.30
CA ALA A 119 -3.66 -4.95 -11.53
C ALA A 119 -4.38 -4.97 -12.87
N ASP A 120 -4.82 -6.14 -13.32
CA ASP A 120 -5.66 -6.26 -14.51
C ASP A 120 -6.89 -5.36 -14.39
N GLY A 121 -7.33 -4.76 -15.52
CA GLY A 121 -8.43 -3.81 -15.53
C GLY A 121 -9.73 -4.39 -14.98
N GLY A 122 -10.40 -3.65 -14.08
CA GLY A 122 -11.63 -4.05 -13.42
C GLY A 122 -11.48 -5.06 -12.29
N THR A 123 -10.25 -5.28 -11.78
CA THR A 123 -9.99 -6.30 -10.75
C THR A 123 -9.67 -5.76 -9.36
N LEU A 124 -9.34 -4.48 -9.22
CA LEU A 124 -9.21 -3.84 -7.91
C LEU A 124 -10.57 -3.37 -7.38
N LEU A 125 -10.76 -3.46 -6.08
CA LEU A 125 -11.92 -2.89 -5.40
C LEU A 125 -11.87 -1.36 -5.48
N HIS A 126 -12.93 -0.76 -6.00
CA HIS A 126 -13.15 0.68 -5.91
C HIS A 126 -13.63 1.02 -4.50
N ALA A 127 -12.71 1.21 -3.58
CA ALA A 127 -13.05 1.54 -2.20
C ALA A 127 -13.37 3.04 -2.07
N PRO A 128 -14.51 3.40 -1.43
CA PRO A 128 -14.78 4.79 -1.11
C PRO A 128 -13.77 5.32 -0.09
N ASP A 129 -13.56 6.63 -0.09
CA ASP A 129 -12.75 7.29 0.93
C ASP A 129 -13.51 7.33 2.28
N VAL A 130 -13.41 6.23 3.00
CA VAL A 130 -13.96 6.00 4.34
C VAL A 130 -12.97 5.19 5.16
N TYR A 131 -13.19 5.10 6.46
CA TYR A 131 -12.43 4.17 7.30
C TYR A 131 -12.82 2.70 7.05
N MET A 132 -11.88 1.82 7.31
CA MET A 132 -11.99 0.37 7.18
C MET A 132 -11.37 -0.31 8.40
N GLN A 133 -12.10 -1.22 9.04
CA GLN A 133 -11.52 -2.16 10.00
C GLN A 133 -10.66 -3.16 9.26
N LYS A 134 -9.51 -3.52 9.81
CA LYS A 134 -8.52 -4.39 9.16
C LYS A 134 -7.90 -5.34 10.17
N ILE A 135 -7.71 -6.59 9.75
CA ILE A 135 -6.82 -7.55 10.40
C ILE A 135 -5.99 -8.23 9.31
N ALA A 136 -4.68 -8.37 9.53
CA ALA A 136 -3.79 -8.98 8.56
C ALA A 136 -2.69 -9.80 9.24
N ILE A 137 -2.28 -10.88 8.57
CA ILE A 137 -1.15 -11.74 8.91
C ILE A 137 -0.36 -12.12 7.66
N GLY A 138 0.88 -12.49 7.84
CA GLY A 138 1.75 -12.98 6.76
C GLY A 138 1.33 -14.32 6.16
N PRO A 139 2.13 -14.84 5.22
CA PRO A 139 1.91 -16.13 4.57
C PRO A 139 2.18 -17.32 5.50
N GLY A 140 1.85 -18.53 5.04
CA GLY A 140 2.20 -19.79 5.70
C GLY A 140 1.15 -20.33 6.67
N TYR A 141 0.05 -19.61 6.91
CA TYR A 141 -1.03 -20.04 7.80
C TYR A 141 -2.26 -20.54 7.02
N LYS A 142 -3.02 -21.45 7.64
CA LYS A 142 -4.33 -21.86 7.10
C LYS A 142 -5.29 -20.67 7.05
N LYS A 143 -6.15 -20.62 6.03
CA LYS A 143 -7.21 -19.62 5.91
C LYS A 143 -8.11 -19.67 7.16
N GLY A 144 -8.44 -18.50 7.73
CA GLY A 144 -9.30 -18.37 8.91
C GLY A 144 -8.58 -18.54 10.26
N VAL A 145 -7.25 -18.46 10.31
CA VAL A 145 -6.50 -18.40 11.57
C VAL A 145 -6.87 -17.17 12.36
N VAL A 146 -7.04 -16.04 11.68
CA VAL A 146 -7.55 -14.79 12.27
C VAL A 146 -8.87 -14.40 11.65
N GLU A 147 -9.72 -13.74 12.43
CA GLU A 147 -11.06 -13.32 12.01
C GLU A 147 -11.34 -11.89 12.50
N LEU A 148 -11.89 -11.06 11.64
CA LEU A 148 -12.15 -9.65 11.94
C LEU A 148 -13.13 -9.48 13.11
N ASP A 149 -14.11 -10.38 13.22
CA ASP A 149 -15.15 -10.35 14.26
C ASP A 149 -14.75 -11.03 15.58
N ALA A 150 -13.59 -11.70 15.61
CA ALA A 150 -13.07 -12.25 16.84
C ALA A 150 -12.40 -11.18 17.71
N SER A 151 -12.36 -11.40 19.01
CA SER A 151 -11.66 -10.47 19.91
C SER A 151 -10.18 -10.38 19.57
N PRO A 152 -9.51 -9.23 19.83
CA PRO A 152 -8.06 -9.12 19.64
C PRO A 152 -7.30 -10.20 20.40
N ALA A 153 -7.71 -10.53 21.62
CA ALA A 153 -7.10 -11.57 22.44
C ALA A 153 -7.24 -12.97 21.81
N ASP A 154 -8.40 -13.29 21.22
CA ASP A 154 -8.61 -14.59 20.58
C ASP A 154 -7.79 -14.70 19.28
N ASN A 155 -7.70 -13.63 18.49
CA ASN A 155 -6.86 -13.59 17.31
C ASN A 155 -5.39 -13.82 17.65
N VAL A 156 -4.87 -13.20 18.72
CA VAL A 156 -3.50 -13.44 19.20
C VAL A 156 -3.31 -14.92 19.58
N ARG A 157 -4.21 -15.50 20.37
CA ARG A 157 -4.11 -16.91 20.80
C ARG A 157 -4.18 -17.88 19.62
N ARG A 158 -5.07 -17.62 18.64
CA ARG A 158 -5.19 -18.43 17.43
C ARG A 158 -3.93 -18.36 16.58
N LEU A 159 -3.36 -17.17 16.39
CA LEU A 159 -2.10 -16.99 15.64
C LEU A 159 -0.93 -17.66 16.37
N ALA A 160 -0.78 -17.48 17.68
CA ALA A 160 0.23 -18.11 18.49
C ALA A 160 0.18 -19.65 18.37
N LYS A 161 -1.03 -20.22 18.49
CA LYS A 161 -1.25 -21.65 18.28
C LYS A 161 -0.85 -22.12 16.89
N ALA A 162 -1.19 -21.35 15.85
CA ALA A 162 -0.87 -21.67 14.46
C ALA A 162 0.64 -21.59 14.19
N LYS A 163 1.33 -20.63 14.84
CA LYS A 163 2.78 -20.45 14.78
C LYS A 163 3.53 -21.47 15.65
N GLY A 164 2.85 -22.13 16.60
CA GLY A 164 3.47 -23.09 17.54
C GLY A 164 4.27 -22.42 18.65
N VAL A 165 3.87 -21.23 19.09
CA VAL A 165 4.54 -20.43 20.13
C VAL A 165 3.55 -19.97 21.20
N ASP A 166 4.08 -19.48 22.32
CA ASP A 166 3.26 -18.81 23.33
C ASP A 166 2.74 -17.45 22.83
N ALA A 167 1.58 -17.01 23.36
CA ALA A 167 1.00 -15.72 23.00
C ALA A 167 1.95 -14.54 23.28
N SER A 168 2.80 -14.64 24.29
CA SER A 168 3.83 -13.64 24.64
C SER A 168 4.94 -13.47 23.58
N ALA A 169 5.08 -14.43 22.66
CA ALA A 169 6.02 -14.33 21.54
C ALA A 169 5.40 -13.65 20.29
N ILE A 170 4.12 -13.26 20.35
CA ILE A 170 3.43 -12.57 19.26
C ILE A 170 3.61 -11.06 19.42
N THR A 171 3.92 -10.40 18.32
CA THR A 171 3.93 -8.93 18.22
C THR A 171 2.82 -8.45 17.29
N VAL A 172 1.93 -7.62 17.82
CA VAL A 172 0.83 -7.01 17.06
C VAL A 172 1.12 -5.55 16.80
N LEU A 173 1.06 -5.14 15.54
CA LEU A 173 1.21 -3.75 15.14
C LEU A 173 -0.15 -3.07 15.09
N VAL A 174 -0.26 -1.90 15.71
CA VAL A 174 -1.49 -1.11 15.83
C VAL A 174 -1.16 0.37 15.62
N LEU A 175 -2.03 1.10 14.92
CA LEU A 175 -1.95 2.56 14.87
C LEU A 175 -2.23 3.15 16.26
N ASP A 176 -1.36 4.05 16.74
CA ASP A 176 -1.53 4.77 18.00
C ASP A 176 -2.62 5.84 17.86
N ARG A 177 -3.84 5.41 18.09
CA ARG A 177 -5.04 6.25 18.02
C ARG A 177 -5.97 5.92 19.20
N PRO A 178 -6.66 6.90 19.79
CA PRO A 178 -7.61 6.66 20.90
C PRO A 178 -8.66 5.58 20.58
N ARG A 179 -9.10 5.49 19.33
CA ARG A 179 -10.07 4.48 18.86
C ARG A 179 -9.57 3.03 18.96
N HIS A 180 -8.28 2.81 19.16
CA HIS A 180 -7.66 1.48 19.26
C HIS A 180 -7.32 1.06 20.70
N SER A 181 -7.73 1.82 21.72
CA SER A 181 -7.45 1.51 23.12
C SER A 181 -7.88 0.10 23.54
N ASP A 182 -9.07 -0.33 23.09
CA ASP A 182 -9.62 -1.65 23.40
C ASP A 182 -8.84 -2.76 22.69
N ILE A 183 -8.41 -2.53 21.44
CA ILE A 183 -7.55 -3.44 20.71
C ILE A 183 -6.24 -3.63 21.45
N ILE A 184 -5.58 -2.54 21.82
CA ILE A 184 -4.30 -2.54 22.53
C ILE A 184 -4.42 -3.27 23.87
N THR A 185 -5.49 -2.98 24.64
CA THR A 185 -5.77 -3.63 25.91
C THR A 185 -6.02 -5.13 25.73
N GLY A 186 -6.84 -5.52 24.73
CA GLY A 186 -7.13 -6.91 24.42
C GLY A 186 -5.88 -7.70 24.02
N VAL A 187 -5.01 -7.14 23.19
CA VAL A 187 -3.74 -7.77 22.81
C VAL A 187 -2.85 -7.95 24.05
N ARG A 188 -2.61 -6.91 24.83
CA ARG A 188 -1.75 -6.93 26.02
C ARG A 188 -2.23 -7.90 27.09
N SER A 189 -3.54 -8.13 27.18
CA SER A 189 -4.12 -9.10 28.14
C SER A 189 -3.67 -10.55 27.91
N THR A 190 -3.13 -10.86 26.73
CA THR A 190 -2.59 -12.18 26.38
C THR A 190 -1.10 -12.33 26.70
N GLY A 191 -0.43 -11.26 27.12
CA GLY A 191 1.01 -11.20 27.25
C GLY A 191 1.75 -10.83 25.95
N ALA A 192 1.05 -10.70 24.82
CA ALA A 192 1.62 -10.32 23.53
C ALA A 192 2.12 -8.88 23.52
N ALA A 193 3.17 -8.63 22.72
CA ALA A 193 3.70 -7.30 22.52
C ALA A 193 2.83 -6.48 21.56
N VAL A 194 2.72 -5.17 21.83
CA VAL A 194 2.09 -4.20 20.91
C VAL A 194 3.15 -3.24 20.40
N ARG A 195 3.32 -3.20 19.08
CA ARG A 195 4.11 -2.19 18.40
C ARG A 195 3.20 -1.07 17.92
N LEU A 196 3.40 0.12 18.43
CA LEU A 196 2.62 1.30 18.07
C LEU A 196 3.31 2.09 16.95
N ILE A 197 2.53 2.50 15.95
CA ILE A 197 2.95 3.43 14.90
C ILE A 197 2.01 4.61 14.86
N THR A 198 2.54 5.79 14.59
CA THR A 198 1.75 7.03 14.57
C THR A 198 1.07 7.28 13.23
N ASP A 199 1.57 6.66 12.15
CA ASP A 199 1.07 6.77 10.79
C ASP A 199 1.63 5.63 9.95
N GLY A 200 1.14 5.42 8.69
CA GLY A 200 1.69 4.41 7.79
C GLY A 200 0.95 3.08 7.85
N ASP A 201 -0.33 3.09 7.54
CA ASP A 201 -1.23 1.92 7.59
C ASP A 201 -0.84 0.83 6.57
N VAL A 202 -0.49 1.22 5.34
CA VAL A 202 -0.01 0.30 4.29
C VAL A 202 1.28 -0.39 4.73
N ALA A 203 2.27 0.40 5.16
CA ALA A 203 3.53 -0.14 5.67
C ALA A 203 3.30 -1.04 6.88
N GLY A 204 2.37 -0.66 7.77
CA GLY A 204 1.99 -1.45 8.94
C GLY A 204 1.51 -2.85 8.60
N VAL A 205 0.66 -2.98 7.58
CA VAL A 205 0.19 -4.29 7.09
C VAL A 205 1.32 -5.07 6.43
N ILE A 206 2.16 -4.42 5.62
CA ILE A 206 3.27 -5.09 4.92
C ILE A 206 4.30 -5.67 5.91
N HIS A 207 4.48 -5.06 7.08
CA HIS A 207 5.37 -5.61 8.12
C HIS A 207 5.00 -7.06 8.51
N CYS A 208 3.71 -7.43 8.46
CA CYS A 208 3.27 -8.81 8.76
C CYS A 208 3.70 -9.82 7.69
N ALA A 209 4.15 -9.34 6.52
CA ALA A 209 4.56 -10.18 5.41
C ALA A 209 5.86 -10.95 5.67
N ASP A 210 6.72 -10.39 6.50
CA ASP A 210 8.06 -10.93 6.80
C ASP A 210 8.35 -10.79 8.31
N PRO A 211 7.65 -11.56 9.17
CA PRO A 211 7.80 -11.47 10.62
C PRO A 211 9.20 -11.69 11.12
N ASP A 212 10.00 -12.51 10.44
CA ASP A 212 11.37 -12.85 10.84
C ASP A 212 12.29 -11.63 10.74
N ASN A 213 12.08 -10.75 9.76
CA ASN A 213 12.87 -9.53 9.59
C ASN A 213 12.25 -8.32 10.29
N THR A 214 10.92 -8.23 10.30
CA THR A 214 10.20 -7.06 10.84
C THR A 214 9.89 -7.18 12.33
N GLY A 215 9.81 -8.40 12.85
CA GLY A 215 9.37 -8.69 14.20
C GLY A 215 7.87 -8.43 14.43
N VAL A 216 7.05 -8.39 13.38
CA VAL A 216 5.60 -8.15 13.46
C VAL A 216 4.83 -9.33 12.90
N ASP A 217 3.98 -9.93 13.71
CA ASP A 217 3.20 -11.13 13.34
C ASP A 217 1.80 -10.80 12.81
N MET A 218 1.20 -9.73 13.30
CA MET A 218 -0.18 -9.34 12.98
C MET A 218 -0.33 -7.83 12.96
N TYR A 219 -1.14 -7.34 12.03
CA TYR A 219 -1.70 -5.99 12.05
C TYR A 219 -3.18 -6.07 12.43
N ILE A 220 -3.64 -5.17 13.30
CA ILE A 220 -5.05 -5.01 13.61
C ILE A 220 -5.37 -3.55 13.89
N GLY A 221 -6.42 -3.02 13.27
CA GLY A 221 -6.81 -1.63 13.49
C GLY A 221 -7.85 -1.11 12.51
N THR A 222 -7.99 0.20 12.51
CA THR A 222 -8.89 0.95 11.63
C THR A 222 -8.10 2.07 10.97
N GLY A 223 -8.06 2.07 9.65
CA GLY A 223 -7.42 3.07 8.81
C GLY A 223 -8.23 3.30 7.53
N GLY A 224 -7.73 4.04 6.57
CA GLY A 224 -8.44 4.33 5.32
C GLY A 224 -8.71 3.07 4.48
N ALA A 225 -9.84 3.04 3.78
CA ALA A 225 -10.17 1.94 2.89
C ALA A 225 -9.29 1.91 1.63
N PRO A 226 -8.90 3.06 1.04
CA PRO A 226 -7.93 3.12 -0.04
C PRO A 226 -6.62 2.40 0.29
N GLU A 227 -6.02 2.69 1.45
CA GLU A 227 -4.80 2.05 1.95
C GLU A 227 -5.01 0.54 2.19
N GLY A 228 -6.24 0.14 2.53
CA GLY A 228 -6.60 -1.27 2.67
C GLY A 228 -6.47 -2.05 1.35
N VAL A 229 -6.86 -1.45 0.22
CA VAL A 229 -6.73 -2.08 -1.10
C VAL A 229 -5.25 -2.19 -1.52
N LEU A 230 -4.45 -1.14 -1.28
CA LEU A 230 -3.00 -1.18 -1.50
C LEU A 230 -2.32 -2.27 -0.69
N ALA A 231 -2.64 -2.36 0.60
CA ALA A 231 -2.12 -3.39 1.49
C ALA A 231 -2.55 -4.81 1.05
N ALA A 232 -3.81 -4.97 0.61
CA ALA A 232 -4.29 -6.24 0.07
C ALA A 232 -3.55 -6.67 -1.20
N ALA A 233 -3.20 -5.73 -2.08
CA ALA A 233 -2.40 -6.02 -3.28
C ALA A 233 -0.99 -6.53 -2.91
N ALA A 234 -0.34 -5.91 -1.92
CA ALA A 234 0.95 -6.38 -1.41
C ALA A 234 0.83 -7.80 -0.83
N LEU A 235 -0.15 -8.05 0.04
CA LEU A 235 -0.36 -9.36 0.66
C LEU A 235 -0.76 -10.44 -0.35
N ARG A 236 -1.51 -10.09 -1.41
CA ARG A 236 -1.80 -11.02 -2.51
C ARG A 236 -0.52 -11.52 -3.18
N CYS A 237 0.45 -10.63 -3.37
CA CYS A 237 1.72 -11.00 -4.00
C CYS A 237 2.52 -12.04 -3.21
N ILE A 238 2.31 -12.15 -1.91
CA ILE A 238 3.11 -13.01 -1.02
C ILE A 238 2.31 -14.14 -0.37
N GLY A 239 1.00 -14.21 -0.60
CA GLY A 239 0.13 -15.22 -0.01
C GLY A 239 -0.23 -14.95 1.45
N GLY A 240 -0.22 -13.71 1.89
CA GLY A 240 -0.71 -13.29 3.20
C GLY A 240 -2.24 -13.38 3.32
N GLN A 241 -2.77 -13.09 4.49
CA GLN A 241 -4.21 -13.08 4.76
C GLN A 241 -4.65 -11.73 5.32
N MET A 242 -5.80 -11.27 4.88
CA MET A 242 -6.40 -10.03 5.35
C MET A 242 -7.91 -10.13 5.35
N GLN A 243 -8.56 -9.54 6.35
CA GLN A 243 -9.99 -9.31 6.39
C GLN A 243 -10.26 -7.86 6.72
N CYS A 244 -11.21 -7.28 6.01
CA CYS A 244 -11.57 -5.87 6.13
C CYS A 244 -13.08 -5.67 6.12
N ARG A 245 -13.54 -4.60 6.78
CA ARG A 245 -14.93 -4.12 6.71
C ARG A 245 -14.96 -2.61 6.66
N LEU A 246 -15.70 -2.04 5.69
CA LEU A 246 -15.93 -0.61 5.60
C LEU A 246 -16.71 -0.08 6.79
N ILE A 247 -16.37 1.09 7.28
CA ILE A 247 -17.11 1.80 8.32
C ILE A 247 -18.06 2.79 7.66
N LEU A 248 -19.33 2.38 7.55
CA LEU A 248 -20.41 3.12 6.89
C LEU A 248 -21.44 3.57 7.94
N ASP A 249 -20.98 4.34 8.91
CA ASP A 249 -21.75 4.76 10.10
C ASP A 249 -22.68 5.96 9.84
N THR A 250 -22.48 6.71 8.73
CA THR A 250 -23.33 7.81 8.29
C THR A 250 -24.06 7.50 6.99
N ASP A 251 -25.19 8.18 6.74
CA ASP A 251 -25.95 8.00 5.50
C ASP A 251 -25.15 8.49 4.28
N GLU A 252 -24.33 9.53 4.45
CA GLU A 252 -23.46 10.05 3.40
C GLU A 252 -22.43 8.98 2.97
N ARG A 253 -21.75 8.32 3.95
CA ARG A 253 -20.79 7.24 3.68
C ARG A 253 -21.46 6.04 3.01
N ARG A 254 -22.67 5.68 3.44
CA ARG A 254 -23.46 4.61 2.81
C ARG A 254 -23.81 4.94 1.36
N GLU A 255 -24.26 6.17 1.10
CA GLU A 255 -24.59 6.61 -0.26
C GLU A 255 -23.36 6.66 -1.15
N ARG A 256 -22.22 7.18 -0.67
CA ARG A 256 -20.94 7.16 -1.39
C ARG A 256 -20.53 5.72 -1.73
N ALA A 257 -20.54 4.83 -0.78
CA ALA A 257 -20.22 3.43 -0.98
C ALA A 257 -21.17 2.74 -1.99
N ARG A 258 -22.47 3.04 -1.92
CA ARG A 258 -23.45 2.51 -2.85
C ARG A 258 -23.20 2.97 -4.30
N LYS A 259 -22.83 4.24 -4.51
CA LYS A 259 -22.46 4.77 -5.83
C LYS A 259 -21.23 4.07 -6.41
N MET A 260 -20.33 3.59 -5.57
CA MET A 260 -19.13 2.83 -5.96
C MET A 260 -19.36 1.31 -6.03
N GLY A 261 -20.62 0.85 -5.95
CA GLY A 261 -20.99 -0.55 -6.15
C GLY A 261 -20.99 -1.41 -4.90
N VAL A 262 -20.82 -0.84 -3.70
CA VAL A 262 -20.95 -1.58 -2.44
C VAL A 262 -22.43 -1.88 -2.17
N THR A 263 -22.80 -3.15 -2.22
CA THR A 263 -24.20 -3.61 -2.06
C THR A 263 -24.51 -4.04 -0.63
N ASP A 264 -23.55 -4.61 0.09
CA ASP A 264 -23.71 -5.01 1.50
C ASP A 264 -22.75 -4.19 2.39
N PRO A 265 -23.29 -3.28 3.24
CA PRO A 265 -22.47 -2.46 4.13
C PRO A 265 -21.78 -3.25 5.25
N ARG A 266 -22.15 -4.50 5.46
CA ARG A 266 -21.55 -5.38 6.49
C ARG A 266 -20.58 -6.40 5.91
N MET A 267 -20.36 -6.37 4.61
CA MET A 267 -19.47 -7.32 3.92
C MET A 267 -18.07 -7.30 4.54
N ILE A 268 -17.54 -8.48 4.80
CA ILE A 268 -16.14 -8.67 5.12
C ILE A 268 -15.43 -9.00 3.81
N TYR A 269 -14.51 -8.13 3.42
CA TYR A 269 -13.67 -8.29 2.24
C TYR A 269 -12.40 -9.06 2.62
N GLY A 270 -12.11 -10.14 1.94
CA GLY A 270 -10.79 -10.76 1.93
C GLY A 270 -9.92 -10.18 0.82
N ILE A 271 -8.70 -10.70 0.70
CA ILE A 271 -7.77 -10.26 -0.37
C ILE A 271 -8.37 -10.51 -1.76
N GLU A 272 -9.05 -11.65 -1.94
CA GLU A 272 -9.63 -12.05 -3.23
C GLU A 272 -10.80 -11.16 -3.69
N GLU A 273 -11.53 -10.55 -2.75
CA GLU A 273 -12.59 -9.59 -3.05
C GLU A 273 -12.03 -8.19 -3.32
N MET A 274 -10.90 -7.82 -2.69
CA MET A 274 -10.26 -6.53 -2.90
C MET A 274 -9.36 -6.50 -4.14
N VAL A 275 -8.72 -7.63 -4.46
CA VAL A 275 -7.80 -7.77 -5.60
C VAL A 275 -8.08 -9.10 -6.29
N ARG A 276 -8.91 -9.09 -7.33
CA ARG A 276 -9.40 -10.30 -8.02
C ARG A 276 -8.44 -10.83 -9.07
N GLY A 277 -7.65 -9.94 -9.69
CA GLY A 277 -6.71 -10.26 -10.76
C GLY A 277 -5.28 -10.42 -10.30
N ASP A 278 -4.40 -10.64 -11.27
CA ASP A 278 -2.96 -10.54 -11.06
C ASP A 278 -2.55 -9.10 -10.79
N CYS A 279 -1.57 -8.93 -9.92
CA CYS A 279 -1.14 -7.60 -9.53
C CYS A 279 0.37 -7.49 -9.31
N LEU A 280 0.82 -6.25 -9.42
CA LEU A 280 2.12 -5.75 -9.00
C LEU A 280 1.90 -4.77 -7.86
N PHE A 281 2.79 -4.76 -6.90
CA PHE A 281 2.86 -3.75 -5.84
C PHE A 281 4.28 -3.22 -5.75
N ALA A 282 4.45 -1.92 -5.59
CA ALA A 282 5.74 -1.31 -5.30
C ALA A 282 5.62 -0.26 -4.21
N ALA A 283 6.65 -0.17 -3.37
CA ALA A 283 6.81 0.90 -2.39
C ALA A 283 8.26 1.35 -2.33
N THR A 284 8.49 2.65 -2.31
CA THR A 284 9.82 3.27 -2.17
C THR A 284 9.89 4.11 -0.92
N GLY A 285 10.96 3.94 -0.12
CA GLY A 285 11.16 4.70 1.10
C GLY A 285 11.38 6.19 0.85
N VAL A 286 10.60 7.05 1.51
CA VAL A 286 10.77 8.52 1.53
C VAL A 286 11.64 8.91 2.72
N THR A 287 11.26 8.48 3.91
CA THR A 287 12.05 8.59 5.14
C THR A 287 12.48 7.19 5.60
N THR A 288 13.67 7.08 6.18
CA THR A 288 14.17 5.77 6.63
C THR A 288 13.25 5.19 7.70
N GLY A 289 12.71 4.00 7.43
CA GLY A 289 11.87 3.24 8.33
C GLY A 289 12.36 1.82 8.53
N SER A 290 11.57 0.99 9.21
CA SER A 290 11.89 -0.44 9.42
C SER A 290 11.63 -1.31 8.19
N LEU A 291 10.82 -0.82 7.23
CA LEU A 291 10.55 -1.54 5.99
C LEU A 291 11.58 -1.23 4.91
N LEU A 292 11.87 0.05 4.69
CA LEU A 292 12.75 0.55 3.63
C LEU A 292 13.63 1.69 4.13
N ALA A 293 14.83 1.80 3.56
CA ALA A 293 15.65 2.99 3.75
C ALA A 293 15.02 4.17 2.97
N GLY A 294 15.07 5.37 3.57
CA GLY A 294 14.62 6.59 2.91
C GLY A 294 15.60 7.06 1.84
N VAL A 295 15.13 7.99 1.01
CA VAL A 295 15.94 8.63 -0.03
C VAL A 295 17.17 9.30 0.60
N LYS A 296 18.34 9.07 -0.01
CA LYS A 296 19.60 9.73 0.37
C LYS A 296 20.10 10.61 -0.76
N PHE A 297 20.23 11.91 -0.45
CA PHE A 297 20.84 12.88 -1.36
C PHE A 297 22.33 12.97 -1.07
N ARG A 298 23.16 12.62 -2.05
CA ARG A 298 24.61 12.84 -2.04
C ARG A 298 24.98 13.84 -3.13
N LYS A 299 26.22 14.31 -3.16
CA LYS A 299 26.66 15.34 -4.13
C LYS A 299 26.27 15.01 -5.58
N ASP A 300 26.57 13.80 -6.03
CA ASP A 300 26.41 13.39 -7.43
C ASP A 300 25.54 12.14 -7.59
N VAL A 301 24.81 11.73 -6.53
CA VAL A 301 24.03 10.50 -6.50
C VAL A 301 22.81 10.66 -5.60
N ILE A 302 21.66 10.20 -6.07
CA ILE A 302 20.48 9.95 -5.23
C ILE A 302 20.35 8.44 -5.06
N GLU A 303 20.23 7.98 -3.81
CA GLU A 303 19.96 6.58 -3.50
C GLU A 303 18.48 6.40 -3.14
N THR A 304 17.87 5.36 -3.69
CA THR A 304 16.50 4.90 -3.34
C THR A 304 16.53 3.44 -2.89
N ASP A 305 15.55 3.06 -2.06
CA ASP A 305 15.33 1.71 -1.60
C ASP A 305 13.86 1.35 -1.81
N THR A 306 13.60 0.33 -2.60
CA THR A 306 12.25 -0.02 -3.09
C THR A 306 11.99 -1.51 -2.89
N VAL A 307 10.80 -1.86 -2.42
CA VAL A 307 10.27 -3.21 -2.53
C VAL A 307 9.31 -3.28 -3.70
N VAL A 308 9.45 -4.30 -4.54
CA VAL A 308 8.48 -4.62 -5.59
C VAL A 308 8.06 -6.07 -5.48
N MET A 309 6.76 -6.29 -5.54
CA MET A 309 6.12 -7.59 -5.36
C MET A 309 5.26 -7.93 -6.58
N ARG A 310 5.14 -9.22 -6.87
CA ARG A 310 4.40 -9.73 -8.03
C ARG A 310 3.61 -10.98 -7.68
N SER A 311 2.29 -10.95 -7.91
CA SER A 311 1.38 -12.05 -7.55
C SER A 311 1.59 -13.33 -8.37
N VAL A 312 1.76 -13.20 -9.69
CA VAL A 312 1.91 -14.36 -10.60
C VAL A 312 3.04 -15.32 -10.21
N THR A 313 4.10 -14.79 -9.61
CA THR A 313 5.30 -15.58 -9.27
C THR A 313 5.58 -15.64 -7.78
N GLY A 314 4.78 -14.96 -6.95
CA GLY A 314 5.04 -14.85 -5.52
C GLY A 314 6.41 -14.24 -5.21
N THR A 315 6.91 -13.37 -6.10
CA THR A 315 8.28 -12.86 -6.01
C THR A 315 8.30 -11.49 -5.34
N VAL A 316 9.14 -11.36 -4.32
CA VAL A 316 9.50 -10.08 -3.67
C VAL A 316 10.93 -9.73 -4.05
N ARG A 317 11.17 -8.48 -4.45
CA ARG A 317 12.50 -7.94 -4.72
C ARG A 317 12.70 -6.66 -3.95
N TYR A 318 13.83 -6.56 -3.28
CA TYR A 318 14.34 -5.31 -2.72
C TYR A 318 15.36 -4.74 -3.69
N ILE A 319 15.13 -3.52 -4.15
CA ILE A 319 15.94 -2.84 -5.16
C ILE A 319 16.53 -1.59 -4.53
N ARG A 320 17.84 -1.62 -4.33
CA ARG A 320 18.59 -0.42 -3.98
C ARG A 320 19.19 0.16 -5.27
N ALA A 321 18.81 1.39 -5.59
CA ALA A 321 19.27 2.07 -6.79
C ALA A 321 20.12 3.30 -6.46
N GLU A 322 21.17 3.50 -7.28
CA GLU A 322 21.99 4.71 -7.31
C GLU A 322 21.73 5.47 -8.61
N HIS A 323 21.20 6.67 -8.50
CA HIS A 323 20.86 7.52 -9.64
C HIS A 323 21.93 8.59 -9.82
N ARG A 324 22.73 8.49 -10.88
CA ARG A 324 23.83 9.43 -11.18
C ARG A 324 23.40 10.51 -12.17
N GLN A 325 22.44 10.23 -13.06
CA GLN A 325 21.85 11.23 -13.95
C GLN A 325 20.65 11.87 -13.22
N LEU A 326 20.91 12.98 -12.55
CA LEU A 326 19.96 13.61 -11.62
C LEU A 326 18.89 14.44 -12.33
N ASP A 327 19.15 14.94 -13.54
CA ASP A 327 18.23 15.78 -14.32
C ASP A 327 16.84 15.15 -14.46
N LYS A 328 16.79 13.82 -14.54
CA LYS A 328 15.53 13.09 -14.59
C LYS A 328 14.58 13.37 -13.42
N PHE A 329 15.07 13.80 -12.26
CA PHE A 329 14.27 14.14 -11.08
C PHE A 329 13.95 15.64 -10.97
N PHE A 330 14.48 16.47 -11.87
CA PHE A 330 14.33 17.92 -11.86
C PHE A 330 13.57 18.47 -13.07
N LEU A 331 13.24 17.61 -14.03
CA LEU A 331 12.46 18.01 -15.19
C LEU A 331 11.03 18.29 -14.74
N ASP A 332 10.64 19.57 -14.85
CA ASP A 332 9.29 20.08 -14.62
C ASP A 332 8.30 19.57 -15.68
#